data_e3330147ebe4650355c5dff3999c695b
#
_entry.id   e3330147ebe4650355c5dff3999c695b
#
_cell.length_a   1.000
_cell.length_b   1.000
_cell.length_c   1.000
_cell.angle_alpha   90.00
_cell.angle_beta   90.00
_cell.angle_gamma   90.00
#
_symmetry.space_group_name_H-M   'P 1'
#
loop_
_entity.id
_entity.type
_entity.pdbx_description
1 polymer ?
#
loop_
_entity_poly.entity_id
_entity_poly.type
_entity_poly.pdbx_seq_one_letter_code
_entity_poly.pdbx_strand_id
1 'polypeptide(L)'
;TGGMADVYKAKDHKLNRFVAVKVMKAEFSQDKGFISKFRKEAQAAAGLAHPNVVNVYDVGEDNGIYYIVMELVQGITLKDYITRKGKLSVREATSIAIQVSLGLEAAHKSNIVHRDVKPQNIIISVDGKVKLSDFGIARAASSNTISSNVMGSVHYSSPEQVRGGYSDAKSDIYSLGITMYEMVTGHVPFDGDTTVAIAIKHLQEEIVSPRKY
;
A
#
# COMPACT_ATOMS: atom_id res chain seq x y z
N THR A 1 -9.35 -3.45 -9.57
CA THR A 1 -10.08 -4.67 -9.19
C THR A 1 -9.14 -5.87 -9.24
N GLY A 2 -8.40 -6.15 -8.23
CA GLY A 2 -7.43 -7.25 -8.18
C GLY A 2 -6.97 -7.56 -6.77
N GLY A 3 -7.82 -7.40 -5.76
CA GLY A 3 -7.51 -7.66 -4.38
C GLY A 3 -8.57 -8.52 -3.71
N MET A 4 -8.38 -8.84 -2.43
CA MET A 4 -9.32 -9.59 -1.58
C MET A 4 -10.58 -8.79 -1.22
N ALA A 5 -10.66 -7.52 -1.57
CA ALA A 5 -11.75 -6.61 -1.22
C ALA A 5 -12.03 -5.60 -2.34
N ASP A 6 -13.26 -5.10 -2.36
CA ASP A 6 -13.68 -3.98 -3.19
C ASP A 6 -13.92 -2.75 -2.30
N VAL A 7 -13.69 -1.54 -2.84
CA VAL A 7 -13.85 -0.29 -2.10
C VAL A 7 -15.01 0.51 -2.69
N TYR A 8 -15.95 0.89 -1.85
CA TYR A 8 -17.15 1.63 -2.20
C TYR A 8 -17.17 2.99 -1.52
N LYS A 9 -17.66 4.01 -2.22
CA LYS A 9 -18.06 5.28 -1.60
C LYS A 9 -19.44 5.09 -0.98
N ALA A 10 -19.58 5.38 0.31
CA ALA A 10 -20.83 5.26 1.04
C ALA A 10 -21.14 6.52 1.85
N LYS A 11 -22.37 6.64 2.32
CA LYS A 11 -22.79 7.72 3.23
C LYS A 11 -23.03 7.14 4.63
N ASP A 12 -22.27 7.62 5.59
CA ASP A 12 -22.54 7.43 7.03
C ASP A 12 -23.71 8.35 7.42
N HIS A 13 -24.89 7.77 7.57
CA HIS A 13 -26.10 8.53 7.91
C HIS A 13 -26.11 9.05 9.34
N LYS A 14 -25.39 8.36 10.29
CA LYS A 14 -25.33 8.79 11.69
C LYS A 14 -24.53 10.07 11.87
N LEU A 15 -23.38 10.15 11.18
CA LEU A 15 -22.48 11.30 11.24
C LEU A 15 -22.63 12.25 10.04
N ASN A 16 -23.57 11.96 9.10
CA ASN A 16 -23.87 12.72 7.89
C ASN A 16 -22.61 13.06 7.06
N ARG A 17 -21.72 12.09 6.88
CA ARG A 17 -20.47 12.23 6.12
C ARG A 17 -20.34 11.14 5.05
N PHE A 18 -19.52 11.40 4.03
CA PHE A 18 -19.10 10.35 3.10
C PHE A 18 -17.88 9.60 3.66
N VAL A 19 -17.86 8.28 3.44
CA VAL A 19 -16.80 7.37 3.85
C VAL A 19 -16.43 6.43 2.70
N ALA A 20 -15.26 5.82 2.77
CA ALA A 20 -14.90 4.67 1.97
C ALA A 20 -15.19 3.40 2.78
N VAL A 21 -15.83 2.42 2.15
CA VAL A 21 -16.09 1.10 2.77
C VAL A 21 -15.37 0.05 1.95
N LYS A 22 -14.36 -0.57 2.56
CA LYS A 22 -13.61 -1.70 1.99
C LYS A 22 -14.32 -2.98 2.39
N VAL A 23 -14.91 -3.69 1.43
CA VAL A 23 -15.72 -4.89 1.64
C VAL A 23 -14.95 -6.11 1.15
N MET A 24 -14.80 -7.12 2.01
CA MET A 24 -14.18 -8.39 1.62
C MET A 24 -15.04 -9.10 0.57
N LYS A 25 -14.40 -9.60 -0.49
CA LYS A 25 -15.10 -10.37 -1.53
C LYS A 25 -15.62 -11.70 -0.98
N ALA A 26 -16.79 -12.12 -1.44
CA ALA A 26 -17.48 -13.32 -0.96
C ALA A 26 -16.61 -14.61 -1.07
N GLU A 27 -15.76 -14.69 -2.08
CA GLU A 27 -14.85 -15.82 -2.29
C GLU A 27 -13.83 -16.02 -1.15
N PHE A 28 -13.52 -14.94 -0.38
CA PHE A 28 -12.58 -14.98 0.75
C PHE A 28 -13.29 -15.02 2.11
N SER A 29 -14.61 -14.81 2.16
CA SER A 29 -15.39 -14.73 3.41
C SER A 29 -15.53 -16.05 4.16
N GLN A 30 -15.20 -17.18 3.54
CA GLN A 30 -15.18 -18.51 4.15
C GLN A 30 -13.79 -18.91 4.69
N ASP A 31 -12.73 -18.21 4.31
CA ASP A 31 -11.35 -18.50 4.72
C ASP A 31 -10.99 -17.75 6.00
N LYS A 32 -10.87 -18.48 7.12
CA LYS A 32 -10.50 -17.90 8.43
C LYS A 32 -9.16 -17.17 8.40
N GLY A 33 -8.23 -17.59 7.54
CA GLY A 33 -6.93 -16.95 7.37
C GLY A 33 -7.08 -15.55 6.76
N PHE A 34 -7.88 -15.41 5.71
CA PHE A 34 -8.15 -14.11 5.08
C PHE A 34 -8.94 -13.19 6.02
N ILE A 35 -9.96 -13.70 6.71
CA ILE A 35 -10.73 -12.92 7.70
C ILE A 35 -9.80 -12.37 8.81
N SER A 36 -8.95 -13.24 9.37
CA SER A 36 -7.99 -12.82 10.40
C SER A 36 -7.03 -11.74 9.90
N LYS A 37 -6.53 -11.86 8.68
CA LYS A 37 -5.65 -10.88 8.05
C LYS A 37 -6.36 -9.54 7.86
N PHE A 38 -7.56 -9.56 7.31
CA PHE A 38 -8.38 -8.37 7.07
C PHE A 38 -8.66 -7.60 8.36
N ARG A 39 -9.03 -8.32 9.45
CA ARG A 39 -9.24 -7.71 10.76
C ARG A 39 -7.95 -7.12 11.36
N LYS A 40 -6.82 -7.81 11.25
CA LYS A 40 -5.53 -7.32 11.75
C LYS A 40 -5.06 -6.07 11.01
N GLU A 41 -5.24 -6.02 9.68
CA GLU A 41 -4.96 -4.83 8.87
C GLU A 41 -5.73 -3.61 9.39
N ALA A 42 -7.03 -3.81 9.59
CA ALA A 42 -7.90 -2.76 10.09
C ALA A 42 -7.55 -2.33 11.52
N GLN A 43 -7.29 -3.26 12.44
CA GLN A 43 -6.92 -2.97 13.82
C GLN A 43 -5.62 -2.17 13.93
N ALA A 44 -4.63 -2.49 13.11
CA ALA A 44 -3.38 -1.75 13.10
C ALA A 44 -3.56 -0.32 12.58
N ALA A 45 -4.33 -0.15 11.48
CA ALA A 45 -4.61 1.17 10.93
C ALA A 45 -5.52 2.01 11.85
N ALA A 46 -6.43 1.39 12.61
CA ALA A 46 -7.33 2.09 13.54
C ALA A 46 -6.60 2.83 14.68
N GLY A 47 -5.40 2.38 15.05
CA GLY A 47 -4.55 3.04 16.05
C GLY A 47 -3.75 4.24 15.52
N LEU A 48 -3.75 4.47 14.20
CA LEU A 48 -2.96 5.52 13.57
C LEU A 48 -3.82 6.73 13.22
N ALA A 49 -3.63 7.84 13.94
CA ALA A 49 -4.22 9.15 13.61
C ALA A 49 -3.10 10.08 13.13
N HIS A 50 -2.95 10.25 11.82
CA HIS A 50 -1.92 11.12 11.23
C HIS A 50 -2.41 11.73 9.92
N PRO A 51 -2.06 13.00 9.59
CA PRO A 51 -2.50 13.66 8.35
C PRO A 51 -2.14 12.90 7.08
N ASN A 52 -1.03 12.17 7.08
CA ASN A 52 -0.53 11.40 5.94
C ASN A 52 -0.87 9.90 6.01
N VAL A 53 -1.84 9.52 6.80
CA VAL A 53 -2.40 8.16 6.87
C VAL A 53 -3.92 8.23 6.67
N VAL A 54 -4.49 7.29 5.94
CA VAL A 54 -5.95 7.15 5.81
C VAL A 54 -6.50 6.65 7.13
N ASN A 55 -7.41 7.41 7.75
CA ASN A 55 -7.99 7.04 9.02
C ASN A 55 -8.97 5.87 8.86
N VAL A 56 -8.86 4.85 9.70
CA VAL A 56 -9.87 3.81 9.87
C VAL A 56 -10.86 4.27 10.94
N TYR A 57 -12.15 4.24 10.62
CA TYR A 57 -13.21 4.68 11.51
C TYR A 57 -13.90 3.52 12.23
N ASP A 58 -14.09 2.40 11.52
CA ASP A 58 -14.80 1.24 12.07
C ASP A 58 -14.45 -0.04 11.31
N VAL A 59 -14.68 -1.18 11.95
CA VAL A 59 -14.50 -2.51 11.39
C VAL A 59 -15.68 -3.36 11.80
N GLY A 60 -16.37 -3.97 10.85
CA GLY A 60 -17.57 -4.74 11.15
C GLY A 60 -17.74 -6.00 10.32
N GLU A 61 -18.77 -6.72 10.72
CA GLU A 61 -19.29 -7.88 10.00
C GLU A 61 -20.82 -7.78 10.03
N ASP A 62 -21.44 -7.97 8.90
CA ASP A 62 -22.89 -8.06 8.76
C ASP A 62 -23.25 -9.18 7.80
N ASN A 63 -24.04 -10.17 8.28
CA ASN A 63 -24.47 -11.36 7.50
C ASN A 63 -23.33 -12.07 6.76
N GLY A 64 -22.16 -12.22 7.39
CA GLY A 64 -20.96 -12.85 6.81
C GLY A 64 -20.17 -11.98 5.87
N ILE A 65 -20.53 -10.69 5.73
CA ILE A 65 -19.82 -9.70 4.95
C ILE A 65 -18.90 -8.91 5.89
N TYR A 66 -17.60 -9.02 5.70
CA TYR A 66 -16.59 -8.30 6.47
C TYR A 66 -16.26 -6.98 5.79
N TYR A 67 -16.24 -5.88 6.55
CA TYR A 67 -15.96 -4.56 6.01
C TYR A 67 -15.10 -3.69 6.95
N ILE A 68 -14.42 -2.72 6.35
CA ILE A 68 -13.68 -1.65 7.03
C ILE A 68 -14.24 -0.33 6.56
N VAL A 69 -14.63 0.54 7.49
CA VAL A 69 -15.06 1.91 7.22
C VAL A 69 -13.88 2.84 7.44
N MET A 70 -13.56 3.64 6.43
CA MET A 70 -12.38 4.51 6.46
C MET A 70 -12.66 5.88 5.86
N GLU A 71 -11.73 6.78 6.03
CA GLU A 71 -11.71 8.10 5.43
C GLU A 71 -11.85 8.00 3.90
N LEU A 72 -12.80 8.74 3.34
CA LEU A 72 -12.89 8.92 1.90
C LEU A 72 -11.96 10.04 1.48
N VAL A 73 -10.82 9.69 0.90
CA VAL A 73 -9.90 10.65 0.30
C VAL A 73 -10.34 10.96 -1.11
N GLN A 74 -10.74 12.21 -1.36
CA GLN A 74 -11.05 12.66 -2.72
C GLN A 74 -9.74 12.97 -3.46
N GLY A 75 -9.36 12.11 -4.41
CA GLY A 75 -8.10 12.21 -5.11
C GLY A 75 -7.87 11.04 -6.06
N ILE A 76 -6.61 10.84 -6.42
CA ILE A 76 -6.17 9.74 -7.28
C ILE A 76 -4.98 9.03 -6.62
N THR A 77 -4.71 7.78 -7.03
CA THR A 77 -3.52 7.08 -6.58
C THR A 77 -2.26 7.72 -7.18
N LEU A 78 -1.15 7.61 -6.47
CA LEU A 78 0.15 8.02 -7.02
C LEU A 78 0.48 7.25 -8.31
N LYS A 79 0.01 5.99 -8.42
CA LYS A 79 0.18 5.20 -9.65
C LYS A 79 -0.53 5.85 -10.83
N ASP A 80 -1.79 6.23 -10.66
CA ASP A 80 -2.55 6.93 -11.71
C ASP A 80 -1.91 8.27 -12.06
N TYR A 81 -1.38 8.98 -11.05
CA TYR A 81 -0.71 10.27 -11.26
C TYR A 81 0.57 10.10 -12.09
N ILE A 82 1.44 9.12 -11.76
CA ILE A 82 2.63 8.80 -12.55
C ILE A 82 2.24 8.39 -13.96
N THR A 83 1.25 7.50 -14.11
CA THR A 83 0.80 7.01 -15.42
C THR A 83 0.30 8.15 -16.32
N ARG A 84 -0.42 9.12 -15.76
CA ARG A 84 -0.92 10.29 -16.54
C ARG A 84 0.17 11.27 -16.92
N LYS A 85 1.19 11.46 -16.09
CA LYS A 85 2.28 12.42 -16.32
C LYS A 85 3.50 11.82 -17.04
N GLY A 86 3.62 10.49 -17.08
CA GLY A 86 4.80 9.76 -17.51
C GLY A 86 5.88 9.73 -16.43
N LYS A 87 6.39 10.86 -15.97
CA LYS A 87 7.31 11.02 -14.84
C LYS A 87 7.07 12.33 -14.10
N LEU A 88 7.49 12.38 -12.85
CA LEU A 88 7.37 13.57 -12.01
C LEU A 88 8.68 14.36 -11.97
N SER A 89 8.58 15.66 -11.75
CA SER A 89 9.76 16.47 -11.44
C SER A 89 10.34 16.06 -10.08
N VAL A 90 11.63 16.29 -9.89
CA VAL A 90 12.32 16.02 -8.61
C VAL A 90 11.62 16.74 -7.45
N ARG A 91 11.15 17.98 -7.67
CA ARG A 91 10.43 18.76 -6.66
C ARG A 91 9.13 18.09 -6.24
N GLU A 92 8.33 17.63 -7.19
CA GLU A 92 7.07 16.91 -6.90
C GLU A 92 7.35 15.59 -6.18
N ALA A 93 8.28 14.78 -6.71
CA ALA A 93 8.65 13.50 -6.10
C ALA A 93 9.15 13.68 -4.66
N THR A 94 9.99 14.70 -4.41
CA THR A 94 10.47 15.03 -3.05
C THR A 94 9.33 15.44 -2.13
N SER A 95 8.42 16.30 -2.58
CA SER A 95 7.25 16.73 -1.77
C SER A 95 6.36 15.56 -1.39
N ILE A 96 6.12 14.63 -2.33
CA ILE A 96 5.34 13.41 -2.06
C ILE A 96 6.10 12.49 -1.08
N ALA A 97 7.39 12.26 -1.33
CA ALA A 97 8.21 11.38 -0.49
C ALA A 97 8.29 11.87 0.97
N ILE A 98 8.41 13.20 1.20
CA ILE A 98 8.37 13.77 2.56
C ILE A 98 7.07 13.41 3.26
N GLN A 99 5.91 13.59 2.61
CA GLN A 99 4.62 13.32 3.22
C GLN A 99 4.43 11.82 3.49
N VAL A 100 4.86 10.93 2.57
CA VAL A 100 4.86 9.48 2.78
C VAL A 100 5.75 9.11 3.97
N SER A 101 6.96 9.69 4.06
CA SER A 101 7.89 9.44 5.17
C SER A 101 7.30 9.84 6.52
N LEU A 102 6.58 10.97 6.61
CA LEU A 102 5.89 11.38 7.84
C LEU A 102 4.80 10.38 8.25
N GLY A 103 4.05 9.85 7.29
CA GLY A 103 3.06 8.80 7.55
C GLY A 103 3.70 7.49 8.03
N LEU A 104 4.81 7.08 7.40
CA LEU A 104 5.59 5.90 7.82
C LEU A 104 6.22 6.10 9.20
N GLU A 105 6.78 7.27 9.48
CA GLU A 105 7.33 7.59 10.81
C GLU A 105 6.28 7.43 11.91
N ALA A 106 5.07 7.95 11.69
CA ALA A 106 3.97 7.82 12.64
C ALA A 106 3.60 6.34 12.88
N ALA A 107 3.56 5.51 11.83
CA ALA A 107 3.33 4.08 11.93
C ALA A 107 4.45 3.37 12.69
N HIS A 108 5.70 3.63 12.34
CA HIS A 108 6.88 3.01 12.96
C HIS A 108 7.00 3.35 14.44
N LYS A 109 6.69 4.60 14.86
CA LYS A 109 6.61 5.00 16.28
C LYS A 109 5.56 4.22 17.06
N SER A 110 4.53 3.72 16.38
CA SER A 110 3.49 2.85 16.94
C SER A 110 3.80 1.35 16.77
N ASN A 111 5.03 1.00 16.40
CA ASN A 111 5.49 -0.38 16.10
C ASN A 111 4.68 -1.04 14.97
N ILE A 112 4.16 -0.26 14.03
CA ILE A 112 3.43 -0.74 12.86
C ILE A 112 4.29 -0.57 11.64
N VAL A 113 4.57 -1.67 10.93
CA VAL A 113 5.28 -1.70 9.65
C VAL A 113 4.25 -1.82 8.54
N HIS A 114 4.36 -0.99 7.50
CA HIS A 114 3.39 -0.95 6.39
C HIS A 114 3.47 -2.20 5.50
N ARG A 115 4.67 -2.63 5.13
CA ARG A 115 5.00 -3.84 4.34
C ARG A 115 4.53 -3.88 2.89
N ASP A 116 3.77 -2.90 2.43
CA ASP A 116 3.25 -2.83 1.06
C ASP A 116 3.26 -1.38 0.54
N VAL A 117 4.35 -0.64 0.80
CA VAL A 117 4.54 0.73 0.28
C VAL A 117 4.72 0.64 -1.23
N LYS A 118 3.81 1.27 -1.97
CA LYS A 118 3.80 1.32 -3.44
C LYS A 118 2.87 2.42 -3.93
N PRO A 119 3.00 2.89 -5.18
CA PRO A 119 2.18 3.99 -5.69
C PRO A 119 0.67 3.75 -5.65
N GLN A 120 0.21 2.49 -5.72
CA GLN A 120 -1.21 2.14 -5.63
C GLN A 120 -1.80 2.41 -4.23
N ASN A 121 -0.97 2.32 -3.18
CA ASN A 121 -1.36 2.52 -1.78
C ASN A 121 -1.05 3.93 -1.26
N ILE A 122 -0.72 4.86 -2.16
CA ILE A 122 -0.48 6.27 -1.87
C ILE A 122 -1.53 7.09 -2.63
N ILE A 123 -2.33 7.87 -1.92
CA ILE A 123 -3.40 8.69 -2.50
C ILE A 123 -2.98 10.16 -2.43
N ILE A 124 -3.08 10.86 -3.55
CA ILE A 124 -2.91 12.30 -3.64
C ILE A 124 -4.29 12.93 -3.70
N SER A 125 -4.66 13.66 -2.67
CA SER A 125 -5.94 14.34 -2.59
C SER A 125 -5.99 15.59 -3.49
N VAL A 126 -7.20 16.07 -3.76
CA VAL A 126 -7.41 17.25 -4.61
C VAL A 126 -6.79 18.53 -4.04
N ASP A 127 -6.57 18.60 -2.73
CA ASP A 127 -5.89 19.70 -2.03
C ASP A 127 -4.36 19.47 -1.89
N GLY A 128 -3.82 18.46 -2.56
CA GLY A 128 -2.37 18.17 -2.61
C GLY A 128 -1.81 17.43 -1.39
N LYS A 129 -2.64 16.97 -0.48
CA LYS A 129 -2.21 16.12 0.64
C LYS A 129 -1.97 14.69 0.16
N VAL A 130 -0.93 14.07 0.68
CA VAL A 130 -0.58 12.68 0.39
C VAL A 130 -0.92 11.81 1.59
N LYS A 131 -1.62 10.70 1.35
CA LYS A 131 -2.02 9.76 2.39
C LYS A 131 -1.66 8.33 2.04
N LEU A 132 -1.10 7.61 3.01
CA LEU A 132 -0.87 6.16 2.95
C LEU A 132 -2.17 5.42 3.26
N SER A 133 -2.50 4.40 2.47
CA SER A 133 -3.62 3.47 2.67
C SER A 133 -3.12 2.03 2.68
N ASP A 134 -3.99 1.11 3.10
CA ASP A 134 -3.79 -0.33 2.93
C ASP A 134 -2.49 -0.89 3.56
N PHE A 135 -2.36 -0.76 4.88
CA PHE A 135 -1.26 -1.35 5.64
C PHE A 135 -1.21 -2.87 5.45
N GLY A 136 -0.15 -3.36 4.80
CA GLY A 136 0.01 -4.77 4.36
C GLY A 136 0.35 -5.75 5.48
N ILE A 137 -0.23 -5.61 6.67
CA ILE A 137 0.01 -6.49 7.83
C ILE A 137 -0.32 -7.96 7.51
N ALA A 138 -1.23 -8.17 6.56
CA ALA A 138 -1.60 -9.49 6.06
C ALA A 138 -0.44 -10.25 5.39
N ARG A 139 0.58 -9.58 4.88
CA ARG A 139 1.74 -10.23 4.20
C ARG A 139 2.69 -10.93 5.16
N ALA A 140 2.75 -10.52 6.43
CA ALA A 140 3.65 -11.14 7.42
C ALA A 140 3.28 -12.58 7.82
N ALA A 141 2.07 -13.04 7.53
CA ALA A 141 1.57 -14.34 7.98
C ALA A 141 1.50 -15.41 6.87
N SER A 142 1.85 -15.09 5.63
CA SER A 142 1.81 -16.05 4.53
C SER A 142 3.21 -16.45 4.06
N SER A 143 3.87 -17.30 4.85
CA SER A 143 5.21 -17.78 4.57
C SER A 143 5.32 -18.80 3.42
N ASN A 144 4.28 -19.16 2.68
CA ASN A 144 4.40 -20.28 1.74
C ASN A 144 3.62 -20.23 0.42
N THR A 145 3.02 -19.10 0.00
CA THR A 145 2.37 -19.13 -1.32
C THR A 145 2.55 -17.80 -2.06
N ILE A 146 3.39 -17.82 -3.08
CA ILE A 146 3.43 -16.80 -4.13
C ILE A 146 2.15 -16.99 -4.96
N SER A 147 1.03 -16.44 -4.48
CA SER A 147 -0.22 -16.44 -5.22
C SER A 147 -0.16 -15.39 -6.33
N SER A 148 -0.85 -15.63 -7.44
CA SER A 148 -0.91 -14.76 -8.63
C SER A 148 -1.31 -13.29 -8.36
N ASN A 149 -1.94 -12.99 -7.22
CA ASN A 149 -2.28 -11.63 -6.79
C ASN A 149 -1.09 -10.81 -6.27
N VAL A 150 0.12 -11.38 -6.17
CA VAL A 150 1.36 -10.74 -5.69
C VAL A 150 2.10 -10.00 -6.80
N MET A 151 1.69 -10.17 -8.07
CA MET A 151 2.45 -9.71 -9.24
C MET A 151 2.79 -8.21 -9.21
N GLY A 152 1.85 -7.35 -8.81
CA GLY A 152 2.10 -5.89 -8.75
C GLY A 152 2.93 -5.43 -7.55
N SER A 153 3.00 -6.21 -6.47
CA SER A 153 3.69 -5.83 -5.24
C SER A 153 5.15 -6.27 -5.19
N VAL A 154 5.54 -7.27 -5.97
CA VAL A 154 6.94 -7.76 -5.98
C VAL A 154 7.93 -6.70 -6.46
N HIS A 155 7.52 -5.81 -7.37
CA HIS A 155 8.36 -4.71 -7.88
C HIS A 155 8.85 -3.75 -6.79
N TYR A 156 8.16 -3.70 -5.64
CA TYR A 156 8.50 -2.80 -4.52
C TYR A 156 8.98 -3.57 -3.29
N SER A 157 9.03 -4.90 -3.35
CA SER A 157 9.40 -5.73 -2.20
C SER A 157 10.88 -5.60 -1.86
N SER A 158 11.19 -5.44 -0.58
CA SER A 158 12.58 -5.40 -0.13
C SER A 158 13.25 -6.78 -0.24
N PRO A 159 14.60 -6.83 -0.31
CA PRO A 159 15.35 -8.09 -0.37
C PRO A 159 14.99 -9.09 0.73
N GLU A 160 14.80 -8.62 1.97
CA GLU A 160 14.38 -9.46 3.09
C GLU A 160 12.96 -10.00 2.93
N GLN A 161 12.04 -9.21 2.37
CA GLN A 161 10.68 -9.68 2.05
C GLN A 161 10.68 -10.76 0.97
N VAL A 162 11.52 -10.59 -0.05
CA VAL A 162 11.68 -11.56 -1.14
C VAL A 162 12.23 -12.90 -0.61
N ARG A 163 13.16 -12.86 0.35
CA ARG A 163 13.71 -14.06 1.01
C ARG A 163 12.73 -14.74 1.97
N GLY A 164 11.53 -14.18 2.17
CA GLY A 164 10.58 -14.66 3.18
C GLY A 164 11.00 -14.35 4.61
N GLY A 165 11.91 -13.37 4.78
CA GLY A 165 12.42 -12.93 6.07
C GLY A 165 11.48 -11.96 6.80
N TYR A 166 11.94 -11.55 7.98
CA TYR A 166 11.23 -10.57 8.81
C TYR A 166 11.30 -9.18 8.18
N SER A 167 10.14 -8.54 8.01
CA SER A 167 10.03 -7.15 7.54
C SER A 167 9.98 -6.18 8.71
N ASP A 168 10.81 -5.16 8.67
CA ASP A 168 10.85 -4.06 9.63
C ASP A 168 10.65 -2.69 8.95
N ALA A 169 10.88 -1.61 9.69
CA ALA A 169 10.81 -0.25 9.16
C ALA A 169 11.74 -0.01 7.95
N LYS A 170 12.87 -0.71 7.85
CA LYS A 170 13.81 -0.58 6.73
C LYS A 170 13.23 -1.13 5.43
N SER A 171 12.39 -2.18 5.53
CA SER A 171 11.66 -2.71 4.38
C SER A 171 10.74 -1.65 3.75
N ASP A 172 10.05 -0.86 4.57
CA ASP A 172 9.20 0.24 4.08
C ASP A 172 10.02 1.35 3.42
N ILE A 173 11.20 1.68 3.99
CA ILE A 173 12.12 2.68 3.42
C ILE A 173 12.67 2.21 2.07
N TYR A 174 13.01 0.93 1.93
CA TYR A 174 13.41 0.35 0.65
C TYR A 174 12.29 0.50 -0.40
N SER A 175 11.06 0.09 -0.05
CA SER A 175 9.90 0.19 -0.92
C SER A 175 9.57 1.62 -1.31
N LEU A 176 9.76 2.60 -0.39
CA LEU A 176 9.67 4.02 -0.69
C LEU A 176 10.76 4.43 -1.70
N GLY A 177 12.00 3.96 -1.55
CA GLY A 177 13.08 4.21 -2.52
C GLY A 177 12.74 3.75 -3.93
N ILE A 178 12.18 2.54 -4.07
CA ILE A 178 11.68 2.02 -5.36
C ILE A 178 10.52 2.89 -5.90
N THR A 179 9.61 3.30 -5.04
CA THR A 179 8.52 4.22 -5.40
C THR A 179 9.05 5.57 -5.89
N MET A 180 10.06 6.13 -5.21
CA MET A 180 10.72 7.37 -5.63
C MET A 180 11.42 7.22 -6.99
N TYR A 181 12.06 6.09 -7.23
CA TYR A 181 12.64 5.79 -8.53
C TYR A 181 11.58 5.85 -9.64
N GLU A 182 10.45 5.15 -9.45
CA GLU A 182 9.36 5.17 -10.41
C GLU A 182 8.78 6.57 -10.60
N MET A 183 8.65 7.38 -9.55
CA MET A 183 8.18 8.75 -9.66
C MET A 183 9.04 9.58 -10.64
N VAL A 184 10.36 9.47 -10.58
CA VAL A 184 11.26 10.34 -11.37
C VAL A 184 11.64 9.76 -12.72
N THR A 185 11.45 8.46 -12.95
CA THR A 185 11.79 7.80 -14.22
C THR A 185 10.56 7.38 -15.04
N GLY A 186 9.41 7.19 -14.39
CA GLY A 186 8.17 6.68 -14.99
C GLY A 186 8.08 5.15 -15.03
N HIS A 187 9.11 4.43 -14.60
CA HIS A 187 9.14 2.96 -14.57
C HIS A 187 9.87 2.43 -13.33
N VAL A 188 9.59 1.19 -12.98
CA VAL A 188 10.26 0.49 -11.88
C VAL A 188 11.71 0.14 -12.25
N PRO A 189 12.65 0.07 -11.27
CA PRO A 189 14.05 -0.28 -11.57
C PRO A 189 14.22 -1.74 -12.01
N PHE A 190 13.37 -2.62 -11.52
CA PHE A 190 13.42 -4.06 -11.81
C PHE A 190 12.08 -4.52 -12.39
N ASP A 191 12.13 -5.10 -13.59
CA ASP A 191 11.00 -5.67 -14.30
C ASP A 191 11.37 -7.04 -14.88
N GLY A 192 10.38 -7.87 -15.22
CA GLY A 192 10.61 -9.21 -15.76
C GLY A 192 9.31 -9.98 -16.01
N ASP A 193 9.40 -11.06 -16.78
CA ASP A 193 8.26 -11.85 -17.21
C ASP A 193 7.57 -12.63 -16.07
N THR A 194 8.25 -12.82 -14.95
CA THR A 194 7.72 -13.54 -13.79
C THR A 194 8.03 -12.82 -12.48
N THR A 195 7.18 -13.01 -11.48
CA THR A 195 7.41 -12.51 -10.12
C THR A 195 8.72 -13.01 -9.52
N VAL A 196 9.12 -14.23 -9.85
CA VAL A 196 10.40 -14.83 -9.41
C VAL A 196 11.58 -14.11 -10.05
N ALA A 197 11.52 -13.82 -11.35
CA ALA A 197 12.57 -13.07 -12.04
C ALA A 197 12.77 -11.67 -11.42
N ILE A 198 11.68 -10.95 -11.17
CA ILE A 198 11.72 -9.63 -10.51
C ILE A 198 12.31 -9.75 -9.10
N ALA A 199 11.86 -10.75 -8.33
CA ALA A 199 12.36 -11.01 -7.00
C ALA A 199 13.89 -11.26 -6.96
N ILE A 200 14.41 -12.04 -7.89
CA ILE A 200 15.85 -12.31 -8.00
C ILE A 200 16.62 -11.01 -8.29
N LYS A 201 16.10 -10.13 -9.13
CA LYS A 201 16.73 -8.82 -9.42
C LYS A 201 16.87 -7.96 -8.16
N HIS A 202 15.86 -7.91 -7.30
CA HIS A 202 15.97 -7.23 -6.00
C HIS A 202 17.07 -7.79 -5.09
N LEU A 203 17.49 -9.05 -5.29
CA LEU A 203 18.52 -9.70 -4.50
C LEU A 203 19.94 -9.56 -5.08
N GLN A 204 20.07 -9.42 -6.40
CA GLN A 204 21.33 -9.63 -7.09
C GLN A 204 21.74 -8.46 -7.99
N GLU A 205 20.81 -7.65 -8.47
CA GLU A 205 21.13 -6.59 -9.43
C GLU A 205 21.27 -5.23 -8.73
N GLU A 206 22.18 -4.42 -9.25
CA GLU A 206 22.30 -3.02 -8.86
C GLU A 206 21.25 -2.16 -9.58
N ILE A 207 20.70 -1.18 -8.87
CA ILE A 207 19.75 -0.23 -9.45
C ILE A 207 20.48 0.70 -10.41
N VAL A 208 20.02 0.72 -11.67
CA VAL A 208 20.52 1.71 -12.66
C VAL A 208 20.20 3.11 -12.17
N SER A 209 21.18 4.01 -12.20
CA SER A 209 20.98 5.39 -11.75
C SER A 209 19.79 6.06 -12.46
N PRO A 210 18.83 6.67 -11.73
CA PRO A 210 17.70 7.37 -12.33
C PRO A 210 18.10 8.56 -13.21
N ARG A 211 19.35 9.02 -13.11
CA ARG A 211 19.91 10.08 -13.98
C ARG A 211 20.10 9.65 -15.44
N LYS A 212 19.99 8.35 -15.73
CA LYS A 212 20.07 7.83 -17.12
C LYS A 212 18.74 7.98 -17.88
N TYR A 213 17.67 8.39 -17.21
CA TYR A 213 16.32 8.57 -17.72
C TYR A 213 15.86 10.02 -17.57
#